data_fceba30148c67c31db7f842f4b94764f
#
_entry.id   fceba30148c67c31db7f842f4b94764f
#
_cell.length_a   1.000
_cell.length_b   1.000
_cell.length_c   1.000
_cell.angle_alpha   90.00
_cell.angle_beta   90.00
_cell.angle_gamma   90.00
#
_symmetry.space_group_name_H-M   'P 1'
#
loop_
_entity.id
_entity.type
_entity.pdbx_description
1 polymer ?
#
loop_
_entity_poly.entity_id
_entity_poly.type
_entity_poly.pdbx_seq_one_letter_code
_entity_poly.pdbx_strand_id
1 'polypeptide(L)'
;LLALLCEEKITIFPGVYDGYSARLVAANGFETATISGAGLSESRLGWADRGILTFRDNLNACGEIASCCDLKLVADADTGYGNAVNVHFTVKAFEKTGVHCLSIEDQVFPKRCGHMSGKRLISVAEAKDKIKAAVDARKSDKFLIRARTDAANIDGINAAIDRLGAVSYTHLTLPTSYPV
;
A
#
# COMPACT_ATOMS: atom_id res chain seq x y z
N LEU A 1 1.39 -12.49 7.59
CA LEU A 1 0.49 -11.94 6.58
C LEU A 1 0.47 -12.80 5.33
N LEU A 2 1.62 -13.15 4.72
CA LEU A 2 1.65 -13.96 3.50
C LEU A 2 0.89 -15.29 3.66
N ALA A 3 1.07 -15.99 4.78
CA ALA A 3 0.35 -17.24 5.04
C ALA A 3 -1.18 -17.07 4.99
N LEU A 4 -1.70 -15.99 5.57
CA LEU A 4 -3.15 -15.68 5.52
C LEU A 4 -3.64 -15.39 4.09
N LEU A 5 -2.81 -14.76 3.26
CA LEU A 5 -3.16 -14.45 1.87
C LEU A 5 -3.12 -15.66 0.95
N CYS A 6 -2.43 -16.74 1.35
CA CYS A 6 -2.36 -18.00 0.60
C CYS A 6 -3.43 -19.02 1.01
N GLU A 7 -4.28 -18.70 1.98
CA GLU A 7 -5.40 -19.57 2.35
C GLU A 7 -6.55 -19.49 1.34
N GLU A 8 -7.29 -20.57 1.16
CA GLU A 8 -8.48 -20.63 0.26
C GLU A 8 -9.72 -19.94 0.85
N LYS A 9 -9.54 -18.97 1.73
CA LYS A 9 -10.63 -18.21 2.34
C LYS A 9 -10.45 -16.71 2.09
N ILE A 10 -11.56 -15.98 2.11
CA ILE A 10 -11.54 -14.52 2.01
C ILE A 10 -10.92 -13.95 3.27
N THR A 11 -9.85 -13.16 3.09
CA THR A 11 -9.24 -12.38 4.16
C THR A 11 -9.80 -10.96 4.13
N ILE A 12 -10.38 -10.51 5.25
CA ILE A 12 -11.01 -9.19 5.36
C ILE A 12 -10.01 -8.22 6.01
N PHE A 13 -9.79 -7.07 5.37
CA PHE A 13 -8.95 -5.99 5.86
C PHE A 13 -9.78 -4.74 6.19
N PRO A 14 -10.33 -4.61 7.41
CA PRO A 14 -11.01 -3.37 7.80
C PRO A 14 -10.08 -2.16 7.69
N GLY A 15 -10.63 -1.01 7.26
CA GLY A 15 -9.90 0.25 7.22
C GLY A 15 -9.74 0.85 8.61
N VAL A 16 -8.51 1.21 8.98
CA VAL A 16 -8.20 1.89 10.24
C VAL A 16 -7.38 3.16 9.95
N TYR A 17 -7.45 4.15 10.84
CA TYR A 17 -6.78 5.43 10.65
C TYR A 17 -6.25 6.05 11.95
N ASP A 18 -6.46 5.38 13.08
CA ASP A 18 -5.90 5.73 14.40
C ASP A 18 -5.82 4.51 15.31
N GLY A 19 -5.22 4.66 16.48
CA GLY A 19 -5.10 3.57 17.45
C GLY A 19 -6.44 3.10 18.00
N TYR A 20 -7.45 3.98 18.07
CA TYR A 20 -8.78 3.60 18.56
C TYR A 20 -9.50 2.67 17.58
N SER A 21 -9.56 3.05 16.29
CA SER A 21 -10.15 2.19 15.25
C SER A 21 -9.40 0.86 15.12
N ALA A 22 -8.06 0.86 15.23
CA ALA A 22 -7.27 -0.37 15.19
C ALA A 22 -7.59 -1.31 16.36
N ARG A 23 -7.70 -0.78 17.58
CA ARG A 23 -8.10 -1.56 18.75
C ARG A 23 -9.51 -2.10 18.67
N LEU A 24 -10.46 -1.33 18.10
CA LEU A 24 -11.81 -1.81 17.85
C LEU A 24 -11.85 -2.98 16.88
N VAL A 25 -11.07 -2.90 15.79
CA VAL A 25 -10.95 -3.99 14.81
C VAL A 25 -10.37 -5.25 15.48
N ALA A 26 -9.28 -5.10 16.24
CA ALA A 26 -8.68 -6.22 16.98
C ALA A 26 -9.65 -6.83 18.00
N ALA A 27 -10.38 -6.01 18.77
CA ALA A 27 -11.35 -6.46 19.78
C ALA A 27 -12.55 -7.22 19.17
N ASN A 28 -12.84 -6.99 17.87
CA ASN A 28 -13.88 -7.72 17.15
C ASN A 28 -13.35 -8.98 16.43
N GLY A 29 -12.15 -9.44 16.75
CA GLY A 29 -11.59 -10.71 16.30
C GLY A 29 -10.99 -10.70 14.89
N PHE A 30 -10.77 -9.54 14.29
CA PHE A 30 -10.01 -9.45 13.03
C PHE A 30 -8.52 -9.62 13.29
N GLU A 31 -7.85 -10.32 12.39
CA GLU A 31 -6.39 -10.53 12.44
C GLU A 31 -5.61 -9.53 11.54
N THR A 32 -6.32 -8.84 10.66
CA THR A 32 -5.76 -7.97 9.62
C THR A 32 -6.47 -6.63 9.58
N ALA A 33 -5.76 -5.58 9.15
CA ALA A 33 -6.36 -4.28 8.82
C ALA A 33 -5.53 -3.53 7.77
N THR A 34 -6.16 -2.58 7.09
CA THR A 34 -5.46 -1.61 6.22
C THR A 34 -5.44 -0.24 6.89
N ILE A 35 -4.26 0.34 7.04
CA ILE A 35 -4.12 1.74 7.43
C ILE A 35 -4.42 2.59 6.19
N SER A 36 -5.53 3.34 6.25
CA SER A 36 -6.06 4.10 5.12
C SER A 36 -5.38 5.46 5.00
N GLY A 37 -4.70 5.74 3.87
CA GLY A 37 -4.16 7.06 3.58
C GLY A 37 -5.24 8.14 3.53
N ALA A 38 -6.39 7.85 2.90
CA ALA A 38 -7.56 8.74 2.91
C ALA A 38 -8.07 8.98 4.33
N GLY A 39 -8.25 7.92 5.12
CA GLY A 39 -8.69 8.04 6.51
C GLY A 39 -7.73 8.88 7.36
N LEU A 40 -6.41 8.73 7.17
CA LEU A 40 -5.40 9.56 7.85
C LEU A 40 -5.48 11.03 7.41
N SER A 41 -5.62 11.31 6.11
CA SER A 41 -5.74 12.68 5.60
C SER A 41 -6.96 13.38 6.18
N GLU A 42 -8.10 12.70 6.18
CA GLU A 42 -9.38 13.24 6.65
C GLU A 42 -9.42 13.38 8.18
N SER A 43 -8.96 12.36 8.94
CA SER A 43 -9.06 12.36 10.39
C SER A 43 -8.01 13.21 11.08
N ARG A 44 -6.77 13.25 10.59
CA ARG A 44 -5.65 13.97 11.21
C ARG A 44 -5.49 15.40 10.70
N LEU A 45 -5.70 15.61 9.39
CA LEU A 45 -5.47 16.90 8.75
C LEU A 45 -6.77 17.64 8.47
N GLY A 46 -7.92 16.97 8.46
CA GLY A 46 -9.21 17.54 8.07
C GLY A 46 -9.29 17.85 6.56
N TRP A 47 -8.46 17.24 5.74
CA TRP A 47 -8.38 17.49 4.30
C TRP A 47 -8.68 16.24 3.49
N ALA A 48 -9.31 16.45 2.33
CA ALA A 48 -9.55 15.39 1.37
C ALA A 48 -8.24 14.71 0.94
N ASP A 49 -8.32 13.43 0.57
CA ASP A 49 -7.21 12.62 0.11
C ASP A 49 -6.71 13.04 -1.29
N ARG A 50 -5.79 14.00 -1.31
CA ARG A 50 -5.22 14.63 -2.52
C ARG A 50 -3.69 14.71 -2.51
N GLY A 51 -3.03 13.78 -1.83
CA GLY A 51 -1.57 13.78 -1.71
C GLY A 51 -1.03 14.88 -0.78
N ILE A 52 -1.85 15.34 0.19
CA ILE A 52 -1.47 16.36 1.18
C ILE A 52 -0.78 15.71 2.38
N LEU A 53 -1.16 14.48 2.72
CA LEU A 53 -0.53 13.72 3.79
C LEU A 53 0.94 13.50 3.45
N THR A 54 1.84 14.04 4.28
CA THR A 54 3.27 13.92 4.02
C THR A 54 3.80 12.53 4.39
N PHE A 55 4.96 12.16 3.83
CA PHE A 55 5.69 10.96 4.24
C PHE A 55 5.84 10.84 5.77
N ARG A 56 6.20 11.95 6.42
CA ARG A 56 6.43 11.97 7.87
C ARG A 56 5.14 11.74 8.67
N ASP A 57 4.05 12.38 8.26
CA ASP A 57 2.77 12.23 8.94
C ASP A 57 2.27 10.80 8.84
N ASN A 58 2.36 10.20 7.67
CA ASN A 58 1.93 8.81 7.44
C ASN A 58 2.82 7.82 8.18
N LEU A 59 4.15 7.98 8.12
CA LEU A 59 5.10 7.11 8.82
C LEU A 59 4.84 7.10 10.34
N ASN A 60 4.65 8.27 10.94
CA ASN A 60 4.37 8.40 12.36
C ASN A 60 3.04 7.74 12.73
N ALA A 61 1.98 8.01 11.96
CA ALA A 61 0.67 7.38 12.17
C ALA A 61 0.74 5.86 12.09
N CYS A 62 1.45 5.31 11.10
CA CYS A 62 1.62 3.87 10.95
C CYS A 62 2.36 3.26 12.15
N GLY A 63 3.40 3.91 12.66
CA GLY A 63 4.12 3.47 13.86
C GLY A 63 3.26 3.51 15.12
N GLU A 64 2.48 4.59 15.31
CA GLU A 64 1.52 4.72 16.42
C GLU A 64 0.47 3.59 16.39
N ILE A 65 -0.13 3.35 15.22
CA ILE A 65 -1.14 2.30 15.05
C ILE A 65 -0.54 0.91 15.25
N ALA A 66 0.63 0.64 14.67
CA ALA A 66 1.30 -0.65 14.79
C ALA A 66 1.72 -0.97 16.24
N SER A 67 2.04 0.06 17.03
CA SER A 67 2.44 -0.12 18.42
C SER A 67 1.29 -0.46 19.38
N CYS A 68 0.03 -0.23 18.98
CA CYS A 68 -1.12 -0.34 19.89
C CYS A 68 -1.97 -1.61 19.70
N CYS A 69 -1.64 -2.48 18.74
CA CYS A 69 -2.38 -3.71 18.43
C CYS A 69 -1.52 -4.75 17.71
N ASP A 70 -1.93 -6.02 17.77
CA ASP A 70 -1.23 -7.14 17.12
C ASP A 70 -1.77 -7.49 15.73
N LEU A 71 -2.48 -6.55 15.07
CA LEU A 71 -3.03 -6.77 13.73
C LEU A 71 -1.92 -6.91 12.67
N LYS A 72 -2.15 -7.74 11.67
CA LYS A 72 -1.32 -7.77 10.45
C LYS A 72 -1.70 -6.58 9.58
N LEU A 73 -0.91 -5.52 9.63
CA LEU A 73 -1.21 -4.22 9.04
C LEU A 73 -0.65 -4.09 7.62
N VAL A 74 -1.51 -3.60 6.72
CA VAL A 74 -1.13 -3.11 5.39
C VAL A 74 -1.19 -1.59 5.42
N ALA A 75 -0.08 -0.90 5.19
CA ALA A 75 -0.04 0.56 5.15
C ALA A 75 -0.18 1.06 3.71
N ASP A 76 -0.97 2.11 3.50
CA ASP A 76 -1.03 2.87 2.26
C ASP A 76 0.11 3.90 2.26
N ALA A 77 1.00 3.85 1.27
CA ALA A 77 2.09 4.79 1.10
C ALA A 77 1.93 5.67 -0.15
N ASP A 78 0.69 5.91 -0.56
CA ASP A 78 0.37 6.71 -1.75
C ASP A 78 1.24 6.28 -2.96
N THR A 79 1.93 7.21 -3.59
CA THR A 79 2.83 6.94 -4.73
C THR A 79 4.27 6.60 -4.33
N GLY A 80 4.56 6.41 -3.04
CA GLY A 80 5.90 6.18 -2.51
C GLY A 80 6.71 7.45 -2.25
N TYR A 81 6.06 8.62 -2.29
CA TYR A 81 6.62 9.96 -1.95
C TYR A 81 7.77 10.43 -2.85
N GLY A 82 7.78 10.03 -4.09
CA GLY A 82 8.74 10.50 -5.09
C GLY A 82 9.10 9.44 -6.14
N ASN A 83 10.32 9.48 -6.64
CA ASN A 83 10.83 8.50 -7.60
C ASN A 83 11.38 7.22 -6.91
N ALA A 84 12.02 6.34 -7.68
CA ALA A 84 12.57 5.08 -7.18
C ALA A 84 13.55 5.26 -6.00
N VAL A 85 14.34 6.34 -5.99
CA VAL A 85 15.25 6.65 -4.87
C VAL A 85 14.46 6.95 -3.59
N ASN A 86 13.39 7.76 -3.68
CA ASN A 86 12.53 8.05 -2.54
C ASN A 86 11.84 6.79 -2.03
N VAL A 87 11.32 5.97 -2.94
CA VAL A 87 10.65 4.69 -2.62
C VAL A 87 11.58 3.77 -1.83
N HIS A 88 12.86 3.66 -2.20
CA HIS A 88 13.84 2.88 -1.46
C HIS A 88 13.90 3.30 0.03
N PHE A 89 14.01 4.59 0.30
CA PHE A 89 14.05 5.07 1.69
C PHE A 89 12.71 5.00 2.39
N THR A 90 11.61 5.18 1.67
CA THR A 90 10.25 4.99 2.18
C THR A 90 10.06 3.58 2.73
N VAL A 91 10.38 2.58 1.94
CA VAL A 91 10.26 1.17 2.36
C VAL A 91 11.11 0.88 3.59
N LYS A 92 12.38 1.32 3.59
CA LYS A 92 13.28 1.14 4.76
C LYS A 92 12.76 1.79 6.05
N ALA A 93 12.02 2.88 5.93
CA ALA A 93 11.43 3.56 7.07
C ALA A 93 10.17 2.83 7.56
N PHE A 94 9.25 2.51 6.64
CA PHE A 94 7.99 1.84 6.99
C PHE A 94 8.20 0.42 7.54
N GLU A 95 9.18 -0.34 7.03
CA GLU A 95 9.50 -1.66 7.57
C GLU A 95 9.85 -1.62 9.07
N LYS A 96 10.38 -0.50 9.57
CA LYS A 96 10.72 -0.32 10.99
C LYS A 96 9.54 0.04 11.87
N THR A 97 8.39 0.41 11.29
CA THR A 97 7.21 0.83 12.06
C THR A 97 6.43 -0.33 12.65
N GLY A 98 6.68 -1.56 12.19
CA GLY A 98 5.93 -2.74 12.59
C GLY A 98 4.76 -3.09 11.67
N VAL A 99 4.52 -2.33 10.59
CA VAL A 99 3.55 -2.76 9.55
C VAL A 99 4.10 -3.94 8.75
N HIS A 100 3.24 -4.75 8.17
CA HIS A 100 3.59 -6.02 7.54
C HIS A 100 3.63 -5.93 6.01
N CYS A 101 3.00 -4.92 5.45
CA CYS A 101 2.92 -4.71 4.01
C CYS A 101 2.82 -3.21 3.71
N LEU A 102 3.46 -2.79 2.64
CA LEU A 102 3.38 -1.43 2.13
C LEU A 102 2.74 -1.44 0.74
N SER A 103 1.67 -0.65 0.57
CA SER A 103 1.00 -0.45 -0.71
C SER A 103 1.54 0.79 -1.40
N ILE A 104 1.91 0.66 -2.68
CA ILE A 104 2.41 1.78 -3.50
C ILE A 104 1.62 1.79 -4.80
N GLU A 105 1.05 2.94 -5.16
CA GLU A 105 0.23 3.13 -6.36
C GLU A 105 1.00 3.84 -7.48
N ASP A 106 0.52 3.66 -8.71
CA ASP A 106 1.14 4.15 -9.94
C ASP A 106 0.61 5.52 -10.42
N GLN A 107 0.02 6.32 -9.54
CA GLN A 107 -0.40 7.66 -9.90
C GLN A 107 0.77 8.65 -10.01
N VAL A 108 0.57 9.69 -10.83
CA VAL A 108 1.44 10.88 -10.83
C VAL A 108 1.19 11.66 -9.54
N PHE A 109 2.27 12.05 -8.85
CA PHE A 109 2.15 12.91 -7.65
C PHE A 109 1.91 14.40 -8.05
N PRO A 110 1.08 15.15 -7.32
CA PRO A 110 0.24 14.71 -6.20
C PRO A 110 -0.94 13.84 -6.69
N LYS A 111 -1.15 12.74 -5.96
CA LYS A 111 -2.20 11.78 -6.31
C LYS A 111 -3.61 12.31 -6.01
N ARG A 112 -4.61 11.58 -6.48
CA ARG A 112 -6.02 11.79 -6.11
C ARG A 112 -6.58 10.50 -5.51
N CYS A 113 -7.57 10.65 -4.65
CA CYS A 113 -8.30 9.50 -4.11
C CYS A 113 -8.78 8.57 -5.25
N GLY A 114 -8.66 7.26 -5.05
CA GLY A 114 -9.04 6.25 -6.05
C GLY A 114 -10.46 6.38 -6.59
N HIS A 115 -11.37 6.98 -5.81
CA HIS A 115 -12.78 7.23 -6.19
C HIS A 115 -12.98 8.52 -6.99
N MET A 116 -11.98 9.38 -7.09
CA MET A 116 -12.07 10.66 -7.83
C MET A 116 -11.68 10.50 -9.30
N SER A 117 -12.24 11.34 -10.15
CA SER A 117 -11.85 11.48 -11.56
C SER A 117 -10.58 12.32 -11.72
N GLY A 118 -9.98 12.30 -12.92
CA GLY A 118 -8.82 13.12 -13.28
C GLY A 118 -7.49 12.61 -12.70
N LYS A 119 -7.42 11.34 -12.34
CA LYS A 119 -6.16 10.66 -12.03
C LYS A 119 -5.28 10.59 -13.27
N ARG A 120 -3.97 10.61 -13.08
CA ARG A 120 -2.96 10.39 -14.13
C ARG A 120 -1.97 9.34 -13.67
N LEU A 121 -1.53 8.48 -14.58
CA LEU A 121 -0.58 7.41 -14.28
C LEU A 121 0.82 7.80 -14.71
N ILE A 122 1.81 7.35 -13.97
CA ILE A 122 3.21 7.33 -14.40
C ILE A 122 3.40 6.30 -15.51
N SER A 123 4.50 6.34 -16.23
CA SER A 123 4.81 5.31 -17.23
C SER A 123 4.96 3.91 -16.60
N VAL A 124 4.75 2.87 -17.40
CA VAL A 124 4.98 1.48 -16.95
C VAL A 124 6.44 1.29 -16.51
N ALA A 125 7.39 1.89 -17.22
CA ALA A 125 8.81 1.81 -16.89
C ALA A 125 9.07 2.41 -15.50
N GLU A 126 8.55 3.62 -15.22
CA GLU A 126 8.70 4.25 -13.91
C GLU A 126 8.02 3.44 -12.79
N ALA A 127 6.84 2.87 -13.04
CA ALA A 127 6.17 2.00 -12.08
C ALA A 127 7.01 0.76 -11.76
N LYS A 128 7.62 0.12 -12.77
CA LYS A 128 8.55 -1.00 -12.59
C LYS A 128 9.75 -0.61 -11.75
N ASP A 129 10.38 0.52 -12.04
CA ASP A 129 11.56 1.01 -11.32
C ASP A 129 11.23 1.28 -9.84
N LYS A 130 10.07 1.88 -9.56
CA LYS A 130 9.60 2.11 -8.20
C LYS A 130 9.36 0.82 -7.43
N ILE A 131 8.67 -0.15 -8.02
CA ILE A 131 8.39 -1.42 -7.35
C ILE A 131 9.67 -2.25 -7.19
N LYS A 132 10.57 -2.23 -8.19
CA LYS A 132 11.89 -2.82 -8.04
C LYS A 132 12.66 -2.23 -6.86
N ALA A 133 12.73 -0.91 -6.77
CA ALA A 133 13.39 -0.22 -5.67
C ALA A 133 12.74 -0.56 -4.31
N ALA A 134 11.41 -0.72 -4.27
CA ALA A 134 10.68 -1.13 -3.07
C ALA A 134 11.06 -2.55 -2.63
N VAL A 135 11.10 -3.48 -3.55
CA VAL A 135 11.47 -4.89 -3.27
C VAL A 135 12.93 -4.99 -2.82
N ASP A 136 13.84 -4.32 -3.52
CA ASP A 136 15.28 -4.34 -3.21
C ASP A 136 15.60 -3.65 -1.86
N ALA A 137 14.75 -2.74 -1.40
CA ALA A 137 14.95 -1.99 -0.15
C ALA A 137 14.60 -2.76 1.11
N ARG A 138 13.79 -3.82 0.99
CA ARG A 138 13.37 -4.64 2.14
C ARG A 138 14.58 -5.31 2.82
N LYS A 139 14.53 -5.39 4.13
CA LYS A 139 15.47 -6.21 4.90
C LYS A 139 14.95 -7.63 5.12
N SER A 140 13.63 -7.77 5.19
CA SER A 140 12.96 -9.04 5.46
C SER A 140 12.07 -9.42 4.28
N ASP A 141 12.12 -10.68 3.86
CA ASP A 141 11.19 -11.30 2.90
C ASP A 141 9.76 -11.41 3.45
N LYS A 142 9.59 -11.29 4.77
CA LYS A 142 8.28 -11.25 5.44
C LYS A 142 7.58 -9.90 5.31
N PHE A 143 8.32 -8.81 4.99
CA PHE A 143 7.75 -7.51 4.69
C PHE A 143 7.29 -7.48 3.24
N LEU A 144 5.99 -7.31 3.00
CA LEU A 144 5.40 -7.41 1.68
C LEU A 144 5.30 -6.04 1.00
N ILE A 145 5.44 -6.04 -0.32
CA ILE A 145 5.14 -4.87 -1.16
C ILE A 145 3.90 -5.20 -1.99
N ARG A 146 2.87 -4.36 -1.88
CA ARG A 146 1.65 -4.42 -2.69
C ARG A 146 1.70 -3.35 -3.76
N ALA A 147 1.91 -3.75 -5.01
CA ALA A 147 1.73 -2.85 -6.14
C ALA A 147 0.24 -2.63 -6.39
N ARG A 148 -0.18 -1.37 -6.53
CA ARG A 148 -1.54 -0.97 -6.89
C ARG A 148 -1.51 -0.20 -8.20
N THR A 149 -2.51 -0.42 -9.05
CA THR A 149 -2.74 0.40 -10.23
C THR A 149 -4.13 1.01 -10.21
N ASP A 150 -4.23 2.27 -10.60
CA ASP A 150 -5.49 2.97 -10.85
C ASP A 150 -5.90 2.97 -12.35
N ALA A 151 -5.20 2.21 -13.20
CA ALA A 151 -5.43 2.15 -14.64
C ALA A 151 -6.84 1.67 -15.03
N ALA A 152 -7.45 0.81 -14.22
CA ALA A 152 -8.78 0.27 -14.53
C ALA A 152 -9.84 1.36 -14.78
N ASN A 153 -9.76 2.46 -14.04
CA ASN A 153 -10.71 3.58 -14.16
C ASN A 153 -10.29 4.63 -15.19
N ILE A 154 -9.10 4.52 -15.77
CA ILE A 154 -8.54 5.50 -16.73
C ILE A 154 -8.50 4.88 -18.12
N ASP A 155 -7.85 3.72 -18.24
CA ASP A 155 -7.51 3.06 -19.50
C ASP A 155 -8.23 1.70 -19.66
N GLY A 156 -9.05 1.31 -18.67
CA GLY A 156 -9.79 0.05 -18.65
C GLY A 156 -9.06 -1.11 -17.97
N ILE A 157 -9.82 -2.21 -17.76
CA ILE A 157 -9.36 -3.36 -16.98
C ILE A 157 -8.16 -4.07 -17.61
N ASN A 158 -8.12 -4.18 -18.95
CA ASN A 158 -7.03 -4.85 -19.65
C ASN A 158 -5.71 -4.09 -19.46
N ALA A 159 -5.73 -2.76 -19.55
CA ALA A 159 -4.56 -1.92 -19.28
C ALA A 159 -4.06 -2.09 -17.83
N ALA A 160 -4.98 -2.22 -16.87
CA ALA A 160 -4.61 -2.49 -15.48
C ALA A 160 -3.93 -3.86 -15.31
N ILE A 161 -4.46 -4.90 -15.97
CA ILE A 161 -3.88 -6.26 -15.96
C ILE A 161 -2.48 -6.23 -16.59
N ASP A 162 -2.32 -5.60 -17.75
CA ASP A 162 -1.03 -5.50 -18.44
C ASP A 162 0.02 -4.76 -17.61
N ARG A 163 -0.38 -3.66 -16.95
CA ARG A 163 0.52 -2.90 -16.05
C ARG A 163 0.95 -3.73 -14.84
N LEU A 164 0.02 -4.41 -14.17
CA LEU A 164 0.33 -5.26 -13.03
C LEU A 164 1.17 -6.47 -13.47
N GLY A 165 0.87 -7.07 -14.61
CA GLY A 165 1.67 -8.14 -15.21
C GLY A 165 3.10 -7.70 -15.48
N ALA A 166 3.29 -6.52 -16.08
CA ALA A 166 4.62 -5.97 -16.35
C ALA A 166 5.45 -5.71 -15.08
N VAL A 167 4.79 -5.31 -13.98
CA VAL A 167 5.43 -5.10 -12.68
C VAL A 167 5.71 -6.43 -11.98
N SER A 168 4.74 -7.36 -11.98
CA SER A 168 4.81 -8.66 -11.32
C SER A 168 5.91 -9.55 -11.93
N TYR A 169 5.98 -9.62 -13.26
CA TYR A 169 6.93 -10.47 -13.97
C TYR A 169 8.40 -10.17 -13.66
N THR A 170 8.69 -8.98 -13.22
CA THR A 170 10.07 -8.54 -12.97
C THR A 170 10.52 -8.72 -11.52
N HIS A 171 9.62 -8.77 -10.52
CA HIS A 171 10.05 -8.62 -9.13
C HIS A 171 9.16 -9.29 -8.06
N LEU A 172 8.01 -9.86 -8.42
CA LEU A 172 7.15 -10.54 -7.46
C LEU A 172 7.21 -12.05 -7.70
N THR A 173 7.74 -12.80 -6.75
CA THR A 173 7.42 -14.21 -6.62
C THR A 173 6.00 -14.32 -6.07
N LEU A 174 5.00 -14.13 -6.92
CA LEU A 174 3.67 -14.63 -6.61
C LEU A 174 3.75 -16.16 -6.63
N PRO A 175 3.15 -16.86 -5.66
CA PRO A 175 2.92 -18.29 -5.85
C PRO A 175 2.01 -18.41 -7.09
N THR A 176 2.60 -18.82 -8.21
CA THR A 176 1.90 -19.12 -9.47
C THR A 176 1.17 -20.45 -9.31
N SER A 177 0.12 -20.48 -8.53
CA SER A 177 -0.76 -21.63 -8.40
C SER A 177 -2.21 -21.32 -8.71
N TYR A 178 -2.42 -20.48 -9.76
CA TYR A 178 -3.70 -20.49 -10.46
C TYR A 178 -3.43 -20.89 -11.89
N PRO A 179 -3.84 -22.11 -12.32
CA PRO A 179 -3.94 -22.40 -13.74
C PRO A 179 -5.00 -21.46 -14.33
N VAL A 180 -4.65 -20.78 -15.40
CA VAL A 180 -5.54 -20.01 -16.28
C VAL A 180 -6.53 -20.97 -16.94
#